data_9a7ed4ba6d1d0a005f3c25c707e63ddd
#
_entry.id   9a7ed4ba6d1d0a005f3c25c707e63ddd
#
_cell.length_a   1.000
_cell.length_b   1.000
_cell.length_c   1.000
_cell.angle_alpha   90.00
_cell.angle_beta   90.00
_cell.angle_gamma   90.00
#
_symmetry.space_group_name_H-M   'P 1'
#
loop_
_entity.id
_entity.type
_entity.pdbx_description
1 polymer ?
#
loop_
_entity_poly.entity_id
_entity_poly.type
_entity_poly.pdbx_seq_one_letter_code
_entity_poly.pdbx_strand_id
1 'polypeptide(L)'
;MKAPRFFGVVPGPARRGGGYLLALGACALLGACSSLSTWLPSWLTTPPSLPSLPWFSHGVKLGPLPDYNAKATARLNWQVEVGGKGGGGFAPAVRSDVAYAAGEDGSIVSVDPASGATRWRINAGKPLSAGVGADAQLVVVGTDKGDVLAFDTSGKPLWQTKVSSEVSGPPRPAEGTLVVWSLDGKIYGLSPTDGSRKWVAQRATPPLTVRRFAGGIVTRGALFTGTAGGKLLAIDVTTGTIAWEGNVTIPKGATELERIADITSMPAIDERQVCAAAYVGRVACFEPLRGNLTWSREFGSLGGIALDNRYLYLTDDKGAIQALDKATGASVWKQDKLATRAPSGPVVVGDYLGVVDGEGYLHLLDRNDGGLVGRLATDGKAALAQPVAVADSAVWQSLAGNLISASIK
;
A
#
# COMPACT_ATOMS: atom_id res chain seq x y z
N MET A 1 -62.03 -3.67 2.31
CA MET A 1 -62.62 -3.17 3.57
C MET A 1 -61.67 -2.19 4.25
N LYS A 2 -62.10 -0.94 4.24
CA LYS A 2 -61.91 0.17 5.21
C LYS A 2 -60.51 0.41 5.83
N ALA A 3 -59.95 1.51 5.38
CA ALA A 3 -59.11 2.38 6.24
C ALA A 3 -59.95 3.06 7.33
N PRO A 4 -59.36 3.62 8.36
CA PRO A 4 -59.64 5.03 8.61
C PRO A 4 -58.40 5.91 8.82
N ARG A 5 -58.69 7.15 8.55
CA ARG A 5 -57.91 8.40 8.61
C ARG A 5 -58.07 9.08 9.97
N PHE A 6 -57.24 10.16 10.14
CA PHE A 6 -57.43 11.43 10.91
C PHE A 6 -56.80 11.46 12.31
N PHE A 7 -56.05 12.48 12.75
CA PHE A 7 -56.12 13.93 12.89
C PHE A 7 -54.78 14.37 13.53
N GLY A 8 -54.21 15.53 13.48
CA GLY A 8 -54.63 16.87 13.19
C GLY A 8 -53.49 17.82 13.56
N VAL A 9 -53.37 18.86 12.82
CA VAL A 9 -52.45 19.99 12.99
C VAL A 9 -53.02 20.98 14.01
N VAL A 10 -52.17 21.52 14.91
CA VAL A 10 -52.45 22.78 15.61
C VAL A 10 -51.18 23.61 15.67
N PRO A 11 -51.22 24.90 15.20
CA PRO A 11 -50.13 25.85 15.27
C PRO A 11 -50.29 26.88 16.38
N GLY A 12 -49.18 27.49 16.81
CA GLY A 12 -49.09 28.81 17.38
C GLY A 12 -48.38 28.92 18.73
N PRO A 13 -47.92 30.12 19.16
CA PRO A 13 -47.85 31.39 18.46
C PRO A 13 -46.45 32.07 18.48
N ALA A 14 -46.33 33.04 17.62
CA ALA A 14 -45.20 33.98 17.49
C ALA A 14 -45.03 34.89 18.73
N ARG A 15 -43.79 35.21 19.08
CA ARG A 15 -43.46 36.45 19.80
C ARG A 15 -42.44 37.28 19.06
N ARG A 16 -42.85 38.51 18.82
CA ARG A 16 -42.15 39.64 18.20
C ARG A 16 -41.11 40.20 19.18
N GLY A 17 -40.15 40.91 18.56
CA GLY A 17 -39.44 42.03 19.17
C GLY A 17 -37.98 42.03 18.91
N GLY A 18 -37.57 42.96 18.10
CA GLY A 18 -36.67 44.01 18.28
C GLY A 18 -35.68 44.16 17.14
N GLY A 19 -35.96 45.04 16.19
CA GLY A 19 -35.07 45.46 15.16
C GLY A 19 -34.01 46.47 15.64
N TYR A 20 -32.87 46.48 14.97
CA TYR A 20 -32.08 47.68 14.76
C TYR A 20 -31.53 47.68 13.34
N LEU A 21 -32.04 48.63 12.58
CA LEU A 21 -31.51 49.17 11.33
C LEU A 21 -30.25 50.01 11.67
N LEU A 22 -29.22 49.91 10.87
CA LEU A 22 -28.30 51.01 10.52
C LEU A 22 -27.51 50.58 9.31
N ALA A 23 -27.88 51.01 8.15
CA ALA A 23 -27.41 52.20 7.44
C ALA A 23 -26.13 51.94 6.62
N LEU A 24 -26.39 51.83 5.32
CA LEU A 24 -25.43 52.01 4.21
C LEU A 24 -24.75 53.36 4.29
N GLY A 25 -23.43 53.38 4.17
CA GLY A 25 -22.64 54.57 3.90
C GLY A 25 -21.53 54.23 2.91
N ALA A 26 -21.78 54.50 1.65
CA ALA A 26 -20.75 54.57 0.63
C ALA A 26 -19.89 55.83 0.85
N CYS A 27 -18.56 55.64 0.87
CA CYS A 27 -17.61 56.73 0.56
C CYS A 27 -16.41 56.16 -0.17
N ALA A 28 -16.37 56.40 -1.46
CA ALA A 28 -15.14 56.43 -2.22
C ALA A 28 -14.36 57.67 -1.79
N LEU A 29 -13.02 57.54 -1.62
CA LEU A 29 -11.99 58.48 -2.06
C LEU A 29 -10.60 58.03 -1.62
N LEU A 30 -9.79 57.69 -2.59
CA LEU A 30 -8.40 58.00 -2.85
C LEU A 30 -7.43 58.26 -1.65
N GLY A 31 -6.41 57.41 -1.55
CA GLY A 31 -5.03 57.84 -1.35
C GLY A 31 -4.61 58.18 0.08
N ALA A 32 -4.06 57.20 0.80
CA ALA A 32 -2.91 57.42 1.67
C ALA A 32 -2.40 56.03 2.17
N CYS A 33 -1.41 55.47 1.52
CA CYS A 33 -0.50 54.52 2.14
C CYS A 33 0.36 55.30 3.12
N SER A 34 0.22 55.03 4.41
CA SER A 34 1.31 54.93 5.38
C SER A 34 0.76 55.04 6.81
N SER A 35 1.26 54.19 7.70
CA SER A 35 1.15 54.29 9.16
C SER A 35 -0.20 53.94 9.82
N LEU A 36 -0.59 52.66 9.75
CA LEU A 36 -1.53 52.05 10.70
C LEU A 36 -0.96 50.85 11.46
N SER A 37 0.36 50.70 11.46
CA SER A 37 1.04 49.57 12.13
C SER A 37 1.47 49.82 13.58
N THR A 38 1.14 50.97 14.17
CA THR A 38 1.67 51.34 15.50
C THR A 38 0.66 51.22 16.65
N TRP A 39 -0.57 50.74 16.43
CA TRP A 39 -1.58 50.65 17.49
C TRP A 39 -2.18 49.27 17.71
N LEU A 40 -1.67 48.23 17.04
CA LEU A 40 -2.09 46.88 17.34
C LEU A 40 -1.14 46.26 18.39
N PRO A 41 -1.67 45.75 19.50
CA PRO A 41 -0.84 45.03 20.48
C PRO A 41 -0.09 43.88 19.81
N SER A 42 1.16 43.69 20.17
CA SER A 42 2.06 42.71 19.57
C SER A 42 1.54 41.23 19.59
N TRP A 43 0.56 40.93 20.42
CA TRP A 43 -0.09 39.62 20.46
C TRP A 43 -1.07 39.36 19.29
N LEU A 44 -1.47 40.41 18.53
CA LEU A 44 -2.30 40.27 17.33
C LEU A 44 -1.48 40.16 16.05
N THR A 45 -0.19 40.51 16.09
CA THR A 45 0.67 40.52 14.91
C THR A 45 1.67 39.35 14.89
N THR A 46 1.86 38.69 16.00
CA THR A 46 2.64 37.44 16.10
C THR A 46 1.68 36.32 16.46
N PRO A 47 1.45 35.32 15.55
CA PRO A 47 0.79 34.10 15.99
C PRO A 47 1.57 33.54 17.15
N PRO A 48 0.92 33.13 18.27
CA PRO A 48 1.62 32.50 19.37
C PRO A 48 2.42 31.33 18.78
N SER A 49 3.73 31.34 18.99
CA SER A 49 4.55 30.19 18.70
C SER A 49 3.98 29.04 19.55
N LEU A 50 3.27 28.12 18.92
CA LEU A 50 2.85 26.90 19.60
C LEU A 50 4.12 26.27 20.19
N PRO A 51 4.13 25.93 21.48
CA PRO A 51 5.27 25.24 22.05
C PRO A 51 5.51 24.01 21.19
N SER A 52 6.72 23.85 20.67
CA SER A 52 7.13 22.67 19.94
C SER A 52 6.96 21.49 20.90
N LEU A 53 5.86 20.76 20.70
CA LEU A 53 5.61 19.55 21.47
C LEU A 53 6.72 18.55 21.12
N PRO A 54 7.55 18.13 22.09
CA PRO A 54 8.76 17.35 21.80
C PRO A 54 8.53 16.06 21.00
N TRP A 55 7.29 15.56 20.99
CA TRP A 55 6.92 14.33 20.25
C TRP A 55 6.60 14.52 18.75
N PHE A 56 6.49 15.76 18.26
CA PHE A 56 6.25 16.01 16.83
C PHE A 56 7.52 16.25 16.00
N SER A 57 8.68 16.41 16.63
CA SER A 57 9.91 16.79 15.93
C SER A 57 10.97 15.70 15.84
N HIS A 58 10.74 14.51 16.42
CA HIS A 58 11.71 13.43 16.35
C HIS A 58 11.11 12.29 15.50
N GLY A 59 11.68 12.06 14.31
CA GLY A 59 11.50 10.79 13.62
C GLY A 59 11.80 9.64 14.60
N VAL A 60 11.07 8.55 14.52
CA VAL A 60 11.30 7.36 15.36
C VAL A 60 12.78 7.00 15.25
N LYS A 61 13.52 7.16 16.35
CA LYS A 61 14.94 6.79 16.39
C LYS A 61 15.02 5.28 16.27
N LEU A 62 15.58 4.81 15.16
CA LEU A 62 15.79 3.39 14.94
C LEU A 62 16.87 2.86 15.90
N GLY A 63 16.75 1.58 16.26
CA GLY A 63 17.73 0.89 17.09
C GLY A 63 19.08 0.73 16.39
N PRO A 64 20.13 0.33 17.13
CA PRO A 64 21.45 0.09 16.55
C PRO A 64 21.40 -1.05 15.53
N LEU A 65 22.37 -1.06 14.62
CA LEU A 65 22.55 -2.18 13.68
C LEU A 65 23.00 -3.43 14.48
N PRO A 66 22.29 -4.56 14.39
CA PRO A 66 22.69 -5.77 15.08
C PRO A 66 23.94 -6.40 14.44
N ASP A 67 24.73 -7.10 15.22
CA ASP A 67 25.81 -7.94 14.71
C ASP A 67 25.25 -9.09 13.87
N TYR A 68 26.04 -9.56 12.91
CA TYR A 68 25.71 -10.69 12.06
C TYR A 68 26.91 -11.59 11.82
N ASN A 69 26.68 -12.88 11.56
CA ASN A 69 27.70 -13.85 11.19
C ASN A 69 27.78 -13.92 9.65
N ALA A 70 28.82 -13.34 9.07
CA ALA A 70 28.99 -13.25 7.61
C ALA A 70 29.10 -14.64 6.97
N LYS A 71 27.99 -15.12 6.41
CA LYS A 71 27.89 -16.36 5.61
C LYS A 71 27.35 -16.10 4.21
N ALA A 72 26.69 -14.94 4.01
CA ALA A 72 26.10 -14.55 2.75
C ALA A 72 26.62 -13.17 2.32
N THR A 73 26.66 -12.92 1.02
CA THR A 73 27.07 -11.64 0.44
C THR A 73 25.93 -11.02 -0.32
N ALA A 74 25.61 -9.77 0.00
CA ALA A 74 24.76 -8.93 -0.83
C ALA A 74 25.61 -7.91 -1.57
N ARG A 75 25.32 -7.70 -2.86
CA ARG A 75 25.99 -6.67 -3.69
C ARG A 75 24.97 -5.83 -4.42
N LEU A 76 25.16 -4.51 -4.39
CA LEU A 76 24.38 -3.60 -5.21
C LEU A 76 24.68 -3.87 -6.68
N ASN A 77 23.67 -4.27 -7.45
CA ASN A 77 23.81 -4.41 -8.90
C ASN A 77 23.66 -3.06 -9.57
N TRP A 78 22.60 -2.34 -9.25
CA TRP A 78 22.31 -1.02 -9.77
C TRP A 78 21.28 -0.28 -8.91
N GLN A 79 21.25 1.04 -9.07
CA GLN A 79 20.28 1.95 -8.50
C GLN A 79 19.89 2.97 -9.57
N VAL A 80 18.59 3.18 -9.75
CA VAL A 80 18.02 4.09 -10.75
C VAL A 80 17.04 5.03 -10.06
N GLU A 81 17.27 6.33 -10.18
CA GLU A 81 16.31 7.32 -9.73
C GLU A 81 15.04 7.23 -10.58
N VAL A 82 13.89 7.06 -9.94
CA VAL A 82 12.58 7.03 -10.61
C VAL A 82 12.01 8.43 -10.74
N GLY A 83 12.06 9.19 -9.67
CA GLY A 83 11.47 10.50 -9.49
C GLY A 83 10.37 10.47 -8.43
N GLY A 84 10.10 11.63 -7.85
CA GLY A 84 9.11 11.79 -6.78
C GLY A 84 9.44 11.02 -5.50
N LYS A 85 8.77 11.36 -4.41
CA LYS A 85 8.79 10.53 -3.19
C LYS A 85 7.82 9.38 -3.43
N GLY A 86 8.23 8.17 -3.12
CA GLY A 86 7.31 7.04 -3.22
C GLY A 86 6.30 7.04 -2.06
N GLY A 87 5.02 6.85 -2.33
CA GLY A 87 3.94 6.60 -1.37
C GLY A 87 3.58 5.12 -1.28
N GLY A 88 2.71 4.75 -0.35
CA GLY A 88 2.31 3.35 -0.10
C GLY A 88 1.58 2.63 -1.26
N GLY A 89 1.26 3.33 -2.34
CA GLY A 89 0.61 2.77 -3.53
C GLY A 89 1.58 2.32 -4.63
N PHE A 90 2.90 2.41 -4.41
CA PHE A 90 3.91 2.09 -5.41
C PHE A 90 4.66 0.79 -5.10
N ALA A 91 4.80 -0.04 -6.10
CA ALA A 91 5.68 -1.20 -6.11
C ALA A 91 6.21 -1.41 -7.53
N PRO A 92 7.46 -1.85 -7.71
CA PRO A 92 7.97 -2.13 -9.03
C PRO A 92 7.27 -3.33 -9.66
N ALA A 93 7.03 -3.26 -10.97
CA ALA A 93 6.62 -4.42 -11.76
C ALA A 93 7.88 -4.98 -12.45
N VAL A 94 8.30 -6.17 -12.04
CA VAL A 94 9.53 -6.78 -12.54
C VAL A 94 9.21 -8.07 -13.30
N ARG A 95 9.75 -8.17 -14.49
CA ARG A 95 9.73 -9.34 -15.36
C ARG A 95 11.16 -9.77 -15.65
N SER A 96 11.34 -10.90 -16.27
CA SER A 96 12.70 -11.41 -16.61
C SER A 96 13.51 -10.46 -17.48
N ASP A 97 12.84 -9.69 -18.32
CA ASP A 97 13.43 -8.84 -19.36
C ASP A 97 13.29 -7.34 -19.12
N VAL A 98 12.43 -6.91 -18.18
CA VAL A 98 12.15 -5.49 -17.93
C VAL A 98 11.67 -5.25 -16.51
N ALA A 99 12.08 -4.14 -15.92
CA ALA A 99 11.53 -3.60 -14.68
C ALA A 99 10.89 -2.22 -14.93
N TYR A 100 9.72 -2.00 -14.36
CA TYR A 100 9.02 -0.72 -14.40
C TYR A 100 8.86 -0.18 -12.99
N ALA A 101 9.00 1.13 -12.82
CA ALA A 101 8.69 1.82 -11.58
C ALA A 101 8.08 3.20 -11.87
N ALA A 102 7.33 3.73 -10.91
CA ALA A 102 6.69 5.05 -11.02
C ALA A 102 6.84 5.85 -9.73
N GLY A 103 6.79 7.17 -9.83
CA GLY A 103 6.86 8.13 -8.73
C GLY A 103 5.62 9.02 -8.65
N GLU A 104 5.39 9.62 -7.48
CA GLU A 104 4.25 10.51 -7.23
C GLU A 104 4.22 11.74 -8.15
N ASP A 105 5.39 12.16 -8.66
CA ASP A 105 5.53 13.30 -9.57
C ASP A 105 5.07 13.02 -11.02
N GLY A 106 4.55 11.81 -11.27
CA GLY A 106 4.13 11.38 -12.61
C GLY A 106 5.21 10.65 -13.40
N SER A 107 6.42 10.54 -12.89
CA SER A 107 7.52 9.84 -13.57
C SER A 107 7.24 8.35 -13.66
N ILE A 108 7.50 7.76 -14.83
CA ILE A 108 7.46 6.32 -15.08
C ILE A 108 8.75 5.95 -15.80
N VAL A 109 9.44 4.92 -15.33
CA VAL A 109 10.69 4.45 -15.90
C VAL A 109 10.61 2.97 -16.30
N SER A 110 11.23 2.63 -17.40
CA SER A 110 11.51 1.26 -17.80
C SER A 110 13.01 1.03 -17.74
N VAL A 111 13.39 -0.05 -17.08
CA VAL A 111 14.80 -0.36 -16.77
C VAL A 111 15.10 -1.79 -17.20
N ASP A 112 16.30 -2.02 -17.72
CA ASP A 112 16.83 -3.35 -17.93
C ASP A 112 17.20 -3.98 -16.57
N PRO A 113 16.58 -5.09 -16.16
CA PRO A 113 16.77 -5.64 -14.82
C PRO A 113 18.16 -6.23 -14.57
N ALA A 114 18.92 -6.55 -15.62
CA ALA A 114 20.26 -7.09 -15.48
C ALA A 114 21.31 -6.00 -15.27
N SER A 115 21.20 -4.90 -16.02
CA SER A 115 22.20 -3.82 -16.05
C SER A 115 21.80 -2.55 -15.32
N GLY A 116 20.51 -2.34 -15.05
CA GLY A 116 19.98 -1.07 -14.56
C GLY A 116 19.88 0.03 -15.62
N ALA A 117 20.17 -0.26 -16.88
CA ALA A 117 20.09 0.72 -17.96
C ALA A 117 18.64 1.17 -18.16
N THR A 118 18.41 2.47 -18.12
CA THR A 118 17.08 3.04 -18.40
C THR A 118 16.80 2.89 -19.90
N ARG A 119 15.76 2.14 -20.25
CA ARG A 119 15.29 1.98 -21.62
C ARG A 119 14.50 3.19 -22.10
N TRP A 120 13.61 3.69 -21.23
CA TRP A 120 12.87 4.92 -21.45
C TRP A 120 12.39 5.51 -20.11
N ARG A 121 12.11 6.80 -20.14
CA ARG A 121 11.50 7.58 -19.06
C ARG A 121 10.45 8.48 -19.66
N ILE A 122 9.26 8.49 -19.06
CA ILE A 122 8.16 9.37 -19.43
C ILE A 122 7.59 10.05 -18.19
N ASN A 123 6.77 11.07 -18.40
CA ASN A 123 5.93 11.64 -17.35
C ASN A 123 4.45 11.50 -17.75
N ALA A 124 3.64 11.00 -16.84
CA ALA A 124 2.20 10.79 -17.05
C ALA A 124 1.39 12.10 -17.17
N GLY A 125 2.02 13.26 -16.94
CA GLY A 125 1.38 14.58 -16.95
C GLY A 125 0.45 14.87 -15.75
N LYS A 126 0.42 13.96 -14.79
CA LYS A 126 -0.40 14.03 -13.57
C LYS A 126 0.34 13.41 -12.40
N PRO A 127 0.13 13.90 -11.16
CA PRO A 127 0.58 13.21 -9.96
C PRO A 127 -0.05 11.83 -9.87
N LEU A 128 0.74 10.83 -9.49
CA LEU A 128 0.30 9.45 -9.34
C LEU A 128 0.11 9.11 -7.86
N SER A 129 -0.83 8.21 -7.58
CA SER A 129 -1.05 7.63 -6.25
C SER A 129 -0.66 6.14 -6.21
N ALA A 130 -0.61 5.48 -7.37
CA ALA A 130 -0.36 4.06 -7.45
C ALA A 130 0.30 3.64 -8.77
N GLY A 131 1.19 2.67 -8.68
CA GLY A 131 1.86 2.08 -9.82
C GLY A 131 3.06 1.20 -9.37
N VAL A 132 3.60 0.37 -10.23
CA VAL A 132 3.26 0.11 -11.61
C VAL A 132 2.60 -1.26 -11.73
N GLY A 133 1.54 -1.34 -12.52
CA GLY A 133 1.08 -2.61 -13.05
C GLY A 133 1.62 -2.80 -14.46
N ALA A 134 2.14 -3.97 -14.79
CA ALA A 134 2.62 -4.24 -16.14
C ALA A 134 2.50 -5.72 -16.53
N ASP A 135 2.23 -5.95 -17.82
CA ASP A 135 2.36 -7.25 -18.46
C ASP A 135 3.21 -7.16 -19.74
N ALA A 136 3.04 -8.08 -20.68
CA ALA A 136 3.81 -8.08 -21.92
C ALA A 136 3.40 -6.97 -22.90
N GLN A 137 2.27 -6.29 -22.70
CA GLN A 137 1.69 -5.35 -23.65
C GLN A 137 1.35 -4.00 -23.03
N LEU A 138 1.20 -3.94 -21.70
CA LEU A 138 0.57 -2.83 -21.01
C LEU A 138 1.39 -2.41 -19.79
N VAL A 139 1.54 -1.10 -19.59
CA VAL A 139 2.06 -0.46 -18.37
C VAL A 139 0.98 0.47 -17.86
N VAL A 140 0.58 0.33 -16.58
CA VAL A 140 -0.57 1.03 -16.01
C VAL A 140 -0.23 1.67 -14.68
N VAL A 141 -0.70 2.89 -14.51
CA VAL A 141 -0.59 3.66 -13.26
C VAL A 141 -1.93 4.28 -12.88
N GLY A 142 -2.06 4.71 -11.64
CA GLY A 142 -3.27 5.34 -11.12
C GLY A 142 -3.00 6.65 -10.42
N THR A 143 -4.03 7.50 -10.33
CA THR A 143 -3.98 8.83 -9.70
C THR A 143 -4.87 8.91 -8.46
N ASP A 144 -4.64 9.92 -7.62
CA ASP A 144 -5.47 10.29 -6.47
C ASP A 144 -6.89 10.73 -6.88
N LYS A 145 -7.08 11.13 -8.13
CA LYS A 145 -8.38 11.50 -8.71
C LYS A 145 -9.14 10.33 -9.34
N GLY A 146 -8.57 9.12 -9.26
CA GLY A 146 -9.15 7.91 -9.82
C GLY A 146 -8.92 7.74 -11.31
N ASP A 147 -8.02 8.51 -11.93
CA ASP A 147 -7.64 8.24 -13.32
C ASP A 147 -6.76 6.99 -13.37
N VAL A 148 -7.04 6.12 -14.32
CA VAL A 148 -6.23 4.95 -14.69
C VAL A 148 -5.62 5.24 -16.05
N LEU A 149 -4.30 5.28 -16.11
CA LEU A 149 -3.54 5.65 -17.31
C LEU A 149 -2.79 4.43 -17.81
N ALA A 150 -2.98 4.10 -19.07
CA ALA A 150 -2.35 2.97 -19.73
C ALA A 150 -1.39 3.44 -20.83
N PHE A 151 -0.26 2.76 -20.87
CA PHE A 151 0.81 2.97 -21.85
C PHE A 151 1.18 1.62 -22.46
N ASP A 152 1.71 1.61 -23.66
CA ASP A 152 2.37 0.43 -24.22
C ASP A 152 3.77 0.21 -23.57
N THR A 153 4.41 -0.88 -23.90
CA THR A 153 5.74 -1.22 -23.36
C THR A 153 6.87 -0.31 -23.83
N SER A 154 6.60 0.57 -24.82
CA SER A 154 7.52 1.63 -25.25
C SER A 154 7.29 2.97 -24.52
N GLY A 155 6.26 3.05 -23.66
CA GLY A 155 5.88 4.26 -22.94
C GLY A 155 4.92 5.17 -23.70
N LYS A 156 4.37 4.76 -24.85
CA LYS A 156 3.38 5.53 -25.59
C LYS A 156 2.01 5.43 -24.94
N PRO A 157 1.30 6.55 -24.72
CA PRO A 157 -0.07 6.52 -24.18
C PRO A 157 -1.03 5.72 -25.07
N LEU A 158 -1.84 4.85 -24.46
CA LEU A 158 -2.87 4.06 -25.13
C LEU A 158 -4.26 4.60 -24.85
N TRP A 159 -4.65 4.61 -23.59
CA TRP A 159 -5.96 5.06 -23.13
C TRP A 159 -5.94 5.54 -21.70
N GLN A 160 -7.00 6.26 -21.32
CA GLN A 160 -7.28 6.71 -19.96
C GLN A 160 -8.73 6.41 -19.63
N THR A 161 -9.00 5.94 -18.41
CA THR A 161 -10.35 5.77 -17.87
C THR A 161 -10.41 6.27 -16.44
N LYS A 162 -11.60 6.23 -15.82
CA LYS A 162 -11.79 6.72 -14.45
C LYS A 162 -12.54 5.72 -13.59
N VAL A 163 -12.04 5.50 -12.38
CA VAL A 163 -12.72 4.78 -11.30
C VAL A 163 -13.30 5.76 -10.28
N SER A 164 -14.07 5.25 -9.30
CA SER A 164 -14.88 6.11 -8.41
C SER A 164 -14.09 6.93 -7.38
N SER A 165 -12.86 6.55 -7.07
CA SER A 165 -12.02 7.19 -6.06
C SER A 165 -10.55 6.99 -6.39
N GLU A 166 -9.65 7.48 -5.55
CA GLU A 166 -8.20 7.28 -5.63
C GLU A 166 -7.85 5.83 -5.95
N VAL A 167 -6.94 5.61 -6.90
CA VAL A 167 -6.35 4.28 -7.14
C VAL A 167 -5.37 3.98 -6.01
N SER A 168 -5.65 2.94 -5.24
CA SER A 168 -4.98 2.70 -3.96
C SER A 168 -3.74 1.83 -4.03
N GLY A 169 -3.49 1.18 -5.15
CA GLY A 169 -2.32 0.31 -5.34
C GLY A 169 -2.06 -0.04 -6.80
N PRO A 170 -0.93 -0.71 -7.09
CA PRO A 170 -0.54 -1.02 -8.46
C PRO A 170 -1.64 -1.79 -9.19
N PRO A 171 -2.17 -1.27 -10.30
CA PRO A 171 -3.08 -2.02 -11.15
C PRO A 171 -2.48 -3.38 -11.55
N ARG A 172 -3.30 -4.42 -11.73
CA ARG A 172 -2.81 -5.76 -12.02
C ARG A 172 -3.40 -6.27 -13.34
N PRO A 173 -2.69 -6.11 -14.47
CA PRO A 173 -3.10 -6.76 -15.71
C PRO A 173 -2.83 -8.26 -15.62
N ALA A 174 -3.85 -9.09 -15.83
CA ALA A 174 -3.73 -10.53 -15.82
C ALA A 174 -4.95 -11.18 -16.50
N GLU A 175 -4.71 -12.23 -17.28
CA GLU A 175 -5.73 -13.10 -17.86
C GLU A 175 -6.84 -12.33 -18.63
N GLY A 176 -6.42 -11.32 -19.42
CA GLY A 176 -7.33 -10.51 -20.23
C GLY A 176 -8.19 -9.50 -19.44
N THR A 177 -7.88 -9.26 -18.19
CA THR A 177 -8.54 -8.26 -17.35
C THR A 177 -7.50 -7.42 -16.62
N LEU A 178 -7.71 -6.12 -16.56
CA LEU A 178 -6.95 -5.22 -15.73
C LEU A 178 -7.70 -5.00 -14.41
N VAL A 179 -7.14 -5.49 -13.31
CA VAL A 179 -7.71 -5.29 -11.98
C VAL A 179 -7.20 -3.98 -11.39
N VAL A 180 -8.11 -3.16 -10.89
CA VAL A 180 -7.81 -1.85 -10.27
C VAL A 180 -8.54 -1.75 -8.95
N TRP A 181 -7.84 -1.35 -7.89
CA TRP A 181 -8.40 -1.12 -6.57
C TRP A 181 -8.60 0.36 -6.33
N SER A 182 -9.76 0.71 -5.80
CA SER A 182 -10.14 2.07 -5.48
C SER A 182 -10.26 2.23 -3.96
N LEU A 183 -9.88 3.38 -3.43
CA LEU A 183 -9.82 3.64 -1.99
C LEU A 183 -11.20 3.55 -1.29
N ASP A 184 -12.29 3.67 -2.05
CA ASP A 184 -13.66 3.47 -1.56
C ASP A 184 -14.07 1.98 -1.43
N GLY A 185 -13.12 1.06 -1.52
CA GLY A 185 -13.32 -0.38 -1.32
C GLY A 185 -13.85 -1.12 -2.54
N LYS A 186 -13.92 -0.46 -3.72
CA LYS A 186 -14.30 -1.13 -4.96
C LYS A 186 -13.09 -1.73 -5.66
N ILE A 187 -13.34 -2.86 -6.31
CA ILE A 187 -12.38 -3.55 -7.17
C ILE A 187 -12.99 -3.58 -8.56
N TYR A 188 -12.25 -3.04 -9.52
CA TYR A 188 -12.68 -2.96 -10.90
C TYR A 188 -11.96 -3.99 -11.77
N GLY A 189 -12.68 -4.67 -12.63
CA GLY A 189 -12.12 -5.35 -13.78
C GLY A 189 -12.36 -4.49 -15.03
N LEU A 190 -11.28 -4.05 -15.63
CA LEU A 190 -11.28 -3.23 -16.83
C LEU A 190 -10.77 -4.05 -18.03
N SER A 191 -11.17 -3.65 -19.21
CA SER A 191 -10.60 -4.17 -20.47
C SER A 191 -9.17 -3.62 -20.62
N PRO A 192 -8.15 -4.44 -20.81
CA PRO A 192 -6.78 -3.96 -21.04
C PRO A 192 -6.63 -3.23 -22.37
N THR A 193 -7.54 -3.44 -23.33
CA THR A 193 -7.46 -2.86 -24.68
C THR A 193 -7.87 -1.39 -24.72
N ASP A 194 -8.91 -1.01 -23.97
CA ASP A 194 -9.54 0.32 -24.06
C ASP A 194 -9.93 0.91 -22.70
N GLY A 195 -9.67 0.22 -21.60
CA GLY A 195 -10.02 0.67 -20.24
C GLY A 195 -11.51 0.62 -19.93
N SER A 196 -12.35 0.07 -20.78
CA SER A 196 -13.79 -0.07 -20.51
C SER A 196 -14.04 -1.01 -19.34
N ARG A 197 -15.06 -0.70 -18.53
CA ARG A 197 -15.39 -1.50 -17.34
C ARG A 197 -16.08 -2.80 -17.73
N LYS A 198 -15.48 -3.93 -17.38
CA LYS A 198 -16.06 -5.26 -17.50
C LYS A 198 -16.97 -5.58 -16.32
N TRP A 199 -16.46 -5.35 -15.12
CA TRP A 199 -17.18 -5.59 -13.86
C TRP A 199 -16.72 -4.68 -12.74
N VAL A 200 -17.48 -4.66 -11.64
CA VAL A 200 -17.09 -4.06 -10.37
C VAL A 200 -17.55 -4.96 -9.22
N ALA A 201 -16.63 -5.27 -8.32
CA ALA A 201 -16.93 -5.94 -7.06
C ALA A 201 -16.80 -4.92 -5.93
N GLN A 202 -17.72 -4.96 -4.97
CA GLN A 202 -17.71 -4.06 -3.82
C GLN A 202 -18.05 -4.83 -2.54
N ARG A 203 -17.37 -4.49 -1.46
CA ARG A 203 -17.72 -4.90 -0.10
C ARG A 203 -17.84 -3.67 0.79
N ALA A 204 -18.64 -3.80 1.84
CA ALA A 204 -18.72 -2.76 2.85
C ALA A 204 -17.35 -2.51 3.46
N THR A 205 -16.95 -1.26 3.49
CA THR A 205 -15.68 -0.80 4.07
C THR A 205 -15.94 -0.31 5.49
N PRO A 206 -15.16 -0.71 6.50
CA PRO A 206 -15.25 -0.14 7.84
C PRO A 206 -15.07 1.38 7.83
N PRO A 207 -15.63 2.11 8.82
CA PRO A 207 -15.47 3.57 8.91
C PRO A 207 -14.02 4.03 9.04
N LEU A 208 -13.18 3.24 9.72
CA LEU A 208 -11.73 3.46 9.84
C LEU A 208 -10.97 2.32 9.19
N THR A 209 -10.01 2.67 8.35
CA THR A 209 -9.12 1.74 7.65
C THR A 209 -7.68 2.24 7.70
N VAL A 210 -6.73 1.32 7.65
CA VAL A 210 -5.34 1.66 7.41
C VAL A 210 -5.21 2.05 5.93
N ARG A 211 -4.76 3.27 5.63
CA ARG A 211 -4.50 3.71 4.25
C ARG A 211 -3.25 3.01 3.70
N ARG A 212 -3.32 1.69 3.63
CA ARG A 212 -2.29 0.85 3.05
C ARG A 212 -2.95 -0.22 2.19
N PHE A 213 -2.45 -0.34 0.97
CA PHE A 213 -3.03 -1.26 -0.01
C PHE A 213 -2.60 -2.71 0.26
N ALA A 214 -3.57 -3.62 0.27
CA ALA A 214 -3.32 -5.04 0.47
C ALA A 214 -2.74 -5.73 -0.78
N GLY A 215 -3.03 -5.23 -1.96
CA GLY A 215 -2.67 -5.91 -3.21
C GLY A 215 -3.54 -7.12 -3.51
N GLY A 216 -3.22 -7.77 -4.63
CA GLY A 216 -3.87 -8.98 -5.05
C GLY A 216 -3.00 -9.79 -6.01
N ILE A 217 -3.21 -11.09 -6.01
CA ILE A 217 -2.57 -12.04 -6.92
C ILE A 217 -3.63 -12.64 -7.82
N VAL A 218 -3.39 -12.61 -9.14
CA VAL A 218 -4.23 -13.30 -10.12
C VAL A 218 -3.52 -14.58 -10.55
N THR A 219 -4.20 -15.68 -10.44
CA THR A 219 -3.71 -16.99 -10.89
C THR A 219 -4.89 -17.95 -11.14
N ARG A 220 -4.82 -18.74 -12.21
CA ARG A 220 -5.81 -19.78 -12.55
C ARG A 220 -7.25 -19.25 -12.60
N GLY A 221 -7.47 -18.07 -13.19
CA GLY A 221 -8.79 -17.45 -13.32
C GLY A 221 -9.29 -16.75 -12.05
N ALA A 222 -8.58 -16.79 -10.95
CA ALA A 222 -8.99 -16.19 -9.69
C ALA A 222 -8.07 -15.05 -9.25
N LEU A 223 -8.68 -13.97 -8.79
CA LEU A 223 -8.02 -12.89 -8.05
C LEU A 223 -8.17 -13.18 -6.55
N PHE A 224 -7.05 -13.32 -5.86
CA PHE A 224 -7.00 -13.37 -4.40
C PHE A 224 -6.56 -12.02 -3.86
N THR A 225 -7.39 -11.39 -3.03
CA THR A 225 -7.12 -10.04 -2.52
C THR A 225 -7.65 -9.86 -1.10
N GLY A 226 -6.88 -9.15 -0.28
CA GLY A 226 -7.32 -8.72 1.04
C GLY A 226 -8.27 -7.54 0.99
N THR A 227 -9.09 -7.41 2.01
CA THR A 227 -10.00 -6.27 2.19
C THR A 227 -9.76 -5.56 3.52
N ALA A 228 -10.23 -4.34 3.61
CA ALA A 228 -10.48 -3.71 4.90
C ALA A 228 -11.50 -4.56 5.71
N GLY A 229 -11.26 -4.68 7.01
CA GLY A 229 -12.09 -5.53 7.89
C GLY A 229 -11.68 -7.00 7.92
N GLY A 230 -10.49 -7.37 7.38
CA GLY A 230 -9.83 -8.63 7.66
C GLY A 230 -10.31 -9.84 6.88
N LYS A 231 -10.90 -9.65 5.70
CA LYS A 231 -11.32 -10.74 4.82
C LYS A 231 -10.40 -10.93 3.63
N LEU A 232 -10.13 -12.17 3.29
CA LEU A 232 -9.54 -12.58 2.02
C LEU A 232 -10.65 -12.97 1.06
N LEU A 233 -10.63 -12.43 -0.15
CA LEU A 233 -11.59 -12.74 -1.23
C LEU A 233 -10.90 -13.54 -2.31
N ALA A 234 -11.63 -14.51 -2.87
CA ALA A 234 -11.36 -15.07 -4.18
C ALA A 234 -12.44 -14.61 -5.17
N ILE A 235 -12.02 -13.96 -6.22
CA ILE A 235 -12.90 -13.35 -7.22
C ILE A 235 -12.57 -13.95 -8.58
N ASP A 236 -13.56 -14.41 -9.32
CA ASP A 236 -13.39 -14.78 -10.73
C ASP A 236 -12.95 -13.53 -11.52
N VAL A 237 -11.74 -13.58 -12.08
CA VAL A 237 -11.12 -12.41 -12.72
C VAL A 237 -11.85 -11.95 -13.98
N THR A 238 -12.60 -12.85 -14.62
CA THR A 238 -13.33 -12.57 -15.86
C THR A 238 -14.66 -11.88 -15.59
N THR A 239 -15.39 -12.34 -14.55
CA THR A 239 -16.77 -11.93 -14.27
C THR A 239 -16.90 -10.99 -13.09
N GLY A 240 -15.90 -10.93 -12.19
CA GLY A 240 -15.97 -10.20 -10.93
C GLY A 240 -16.81 -10.89 -9.85
N THR A 241 -17.25 -12.11 -10.08
CA THR A 241 -18.04 -12.87 -9.12
C THR A 241 -17.16 -13.34 -7.97
N ILE A 242 -17.58 -13.10 -6.74
CA ILE A 242 -16.88 -13.59 -5.56
C ILE A 242 -17.20 -15.06 -5.39
N ALA A 243 -16.20 -15.92 -5.59
CA ALA A 243 -16.32 -17.36 -5.44
C ALA A 243 -16.40 -17.75 -3.96
N TRP A 244 -15.57 -17.14 -3.12
CA TRP A 244 -15.60 -17.31 -1.67
C TRP A 244 -14.96 -16.13 -0.94
N GLU A 245 -15.26 -16.00 0.35
CA GLU A 245 -14.61 -15.09 1.28
C GLU A 245 -14.21 -15.84 2.56
N GLY A 246 -12.99 -15.60 3.05
CA GLY A 246 -12.45 -16.17 4.28
C GLY A 246 -12.10 -15.09 5.29
N ASN A 247 -12.48 -15.27 6.56
CA ASN A 247 -12.07 -14.36 7.63
C ASN A 247 -10.63 -14.68 8.06
N VAL A 248 -9.68 -13.82 7.71
CA VAL A 248 -8.31 -13.87 8.24
C VAL A 248 -8.35 -13.47 9.71
N THR A 249 -9.04 -12.36 10.00
CA THR A 249 -9.31 -11.91 11.36
C THR A 249 -10.74 -11.35 11.44
N ILE A 250 -11.25 -11.23 12.65
CA ILE A 250 -12.55 -10.62 12.91
C ILE A 250 -12.30 -9.37 13.75
N PRO A 251 -12.80 -8.18 13.31
CA PRO A 251 -12.68 -6.96 14.08
C PRO A 251 -13.18 -7.12 15.51
N LYS A 252 -12.33 -6.78 16.49
CA LYS A 252 -12.65 -6.89 17.93
C LYS A 252 -12.30 -5.58 18.62
N GLY A 253 -13.12 -5.13 19.55
CA GLY A 253 -12.86 -3.94 20.36
C GLY A 253 -14.10 -3.11 20.60
N ALA A 254 -14.02 -2.19 21.55
CA ALA A 254 -15.09 -1.27 21.91
C ALA A 254 -15.11 -0.03 21.00
N THR A 255 -13.95 0.40 20.51
CA THR A 255 -13.77 1.57 19.66
C THR A 255 -13.51 1.18 18.21
N GLU A 256 -13.79 2.09 17.27
CA GLU A 256 -13.49 1.88 15.85
C GLU A 256 -11.97 1.69 15.60
N LEU A 257 -11.12 2.34 16.39
CA LEU A 257 -9.67 2.19 16.28
C LEU A 257 -9.21 0.77 16.65
N GLU A 258 -9.78 0.17 17.70
CA GLU A 258 -9.48 -1.21 18.11
C GLU A 258 -10.01 -2.25 17.11
N ARG A 259 -11.03 -1.87 16.31
CA ARG A 259 -11.62 -2.73 15.28
C ARG A 259 -10.89 -2.74 13.96
N ILE A 260 -9.81 -1.96 13.81
CA ILE A 260 -9.01 -2.01 12.59
C ILE A 260 -8.40 -3.40 12.44
N ALA A 261 -8.78 -4.07 11.37
CA ALA A 261 -8.41 -5.46 11.11
C ALA A 261 -8.01 -5.68 9.64
N ASP A 262 -7.57 -4.62 8.98
CA ASP A 262 -7.33 -4.59 7.53
C ASP A 262 -6.22 -5.55 7.12
N ILE A 263 -6.39 -6.20 5.97
CA ILE A 263 -5.30 -6.90 5.30
C ILE A 263 -4.52 -5.86 4.51
N THR A 264 -3.29 -5.60 4.94
CA THR A 264 -2.44 -4.51 4.41
C THR A 264 -1.29 -5.00 3.54
N SER A 265 -1.16 -6.31 3.39
CA SER A 265 -0.13 -6.95 2.58
C SER A 265 -0.73 -7.81 1.47
N MET A 266 0.04 -7.98 0.40
CA MET A 266 -0.34 -8.86 -0.68
C MET A 266 -0.44 -10.31 -0.16
N PRO A 267 -1.50 -11.08 -0.52
CA PRO A 267 -1.56 -12.50 -0.22
C PRO A 267 -0.37 -13.25 -0.82
N ALA A 268 0.01 -14.36 -0.22
CA ALA A 268 0.96 -15.30 -0.80
C ALA A 268 0.24 -16.62 -1.13
N ILE A 269 0.55 -17.21 -2.27
CA ILE A 269 -0.15 -18.40 -2.77
C ILE A 269 0.82 -19.43 -3.31
N ASP A 270 0.49 -20.69 -3.09
CA ASP A 270 1.09 -21.83 -3.77
C ASP A 270 -0.01 -22.77 -4.34
N GLU A 271 0.33 -24.00 -4.63
CA GLU A 271 -0.62 -24.98 -5.18
C GLU A 271 -1.67 -25.45 -4.16
N ARG A 272 -1.37 -25.38 -2.88
CA ARG A 272 -2.18 -25.97 -1.80
C ARG A 272 -2.93 -24.95 -0.97
N GLN A 273 -2.40 -23.72 -0.87
CA GLN A 273 -2.98 -22.70 0.01
C GLN A 273 -2.71 -21.28 -0.46
N VAL A 274 -3.62 -20.39 -0.07
CA VAL A 274 -3.47 -18.95 -0.15
C VAL A 274 -3.48 -18.37 1.26
N CYS A 275 -2.47 -17.60 1.59
CA CYS A 275 -2.27 -17.03 2.92
C CYS A 275 -2.36 -15.51 2.88
N ALA A 276 -2.92 -14.92 3.92
CA ALA A 276 -2.97 -13.48 4.11
C ALA A 276 -2.73 -13.13 5.58
N ALA A 277 -2.19 -11.95 5.82
CA ALA A 277 -1.97 -11.41 7.16
C ALA A 277 -2.71 -10.10 7.33
N ALA A 278 -3.43 -9.96 8.42
CA ALA A 278 -4.06 -8.71 8.83
C ALA A 278 -3.05 -7.80 9.55
N TYR A 279 -3.28 -6.50 9.52
CA TYR A 279 -2.48 -5.48 10.21
C TYR A 279 -2.34 -5.79 11.71
N VAL A 280 -3.47 -6.03 12.36
CA VAL A 280 -3.57 -6.48 13.76
C VAL A 280 -4.40 -7.75 13.76
N GLY A 281 -3.99 -8.74 14.52
CA GLY A 281 -4.77 -9.93 14.74
C GLY A 281 -4.13 -11.19 14.21
N ARG A 282 -4.31 -11.56 12.95
CA ARG A 282 -3.99 -12.92 12.48
C ARG A 282 -3.27 -12.98 11.15
N VAL A 283 -2.46 -14.03 10.99
CA VAL A 283 -2.16 -14.64 9.70
C VAL A 283 -3.01 -15.90 9.55
N ALA A 284 -3.58 -16.12 8.38
CA ALA A 284 -4.38 -17.30 8.09
C ALA A 284 -4.15 -17.81 6.66
N CYS A 285 -4.22 -19.12 6.49
CA CYS A 285 -4.11 -19.80 5.20
C CYS A 285 -5.38 -20.57 4.90
N PHE A 286 -5.78 -20.55 3.62
CA PHE A 286 -7.02 -21.15 3.14
C PHE A 286 -6.75 -22.03 1.92
N GLU A 287 -7.58 -23.03 1.69
CA GLU A 287 -7.62 -23.78 0.45
C GLU A 287 -8.03 -22.87 -0.71
N PRO A 288 -7.27 -22.76 -1.82
CA PRO A 288 -7.55 -21.78 -2.87
C PRO A 288 -8.89 -21.94 -3.57
N LEU A 289 -9.38 -23.17 -3.74
CA LEU A 289 -10.61 -23.46 -4.51
C LEU A 289 -11.89 -23.22 -3.71
N ARG A 290 -11.90 -23.55 -2.42
CA ARG A 290 -13.15 -23.52 -1.60
C ARG A 290 -13.11 -22.51 -0.48
N GLY A 291 -11.94 -21.95 -0.16
CA GLY A 291 -11.81 -20.99 0.94
C GLY A 291 -11.87 -21.63 2.33
N ASN A 292 -11.71 -22.94 2.45
CA ASN A 292 -11.66 -23.58 3.75
C ASN A 292 -10.41 -23.17 4.51
N LEU A 293 -10.56 -22.76 5.77
CA LEU A 293 -9.43 -22.40 6.63
C LEU A 293 -8.56 -23.63 6.87
N THR A 294 -7.27 -23.54 6.51
CA THR A 294 -6.30 -24.57 6.76
C THR A 294 -5.70 -24.44 8.16
N TRP A 295 -5.21 -23.25 8.47
CA TRP A 295 -4.72 -22.89 9.80
C TRP A 295 -4.71 -21.36 9.98
N SER A 296 -4.61 -20.93 11.25
CA SER A 296 -4.40 -19.53 11.58
C SER A 296 -3.54 -19.36 12.83
N ARG A 297 -2.87 -18.19 12.96
CA ARG A 297 -2.05 -17.81 14.12
C ARG A 297 -2.33 -16.35 14.52
N GLU A 298 -2.26 -16.10 15.83
CA GLU A 298 -2.54 -14.79 16.45
C GLU A 298 -1.30 -13.89 16.41
N PHE A 299 -0.97 -13.37 15.25
CA PHE A 299 -0.08 -12.23 15.08
C PHE A 299 -0.34 -11.56 13.73
N GLY A 300 -0.26 -10.23 13.70
CA GLY A 300 -0.46 -9.43 12.51
C GLY A 300 0.83 -9.23 11.73
N SER A 301 0.71 -8.64 10.54
CA SER A 301 1.84 -8.21 9.74
C SER A 301 1.52 -6.94 8.98
N LEU A 302 2.42 -5.96 9.04
CA LEU A 302 2.41 -4.77 8.20
C LEU A 302 3.31 -4.93 6.97
N GLY A 303 4.39 -5.69 7.12
CA GLY A 303 5.46 -5.75 6.13
C GLY A 303 5.15 -6.64 4.92
N GLY A 304 4.31 -7.64 5.10
CA GLY A 304 4.01 -8.63 4.09
C GLY A 304 4.46 -10.04 4.46
N ILE A 305 4.07 -10.99 3.62
CA ILE A 305 4.35 -12.41 3.78
C ILE A 305 5.02 -12.98 2.52
N ALA A 306 5.84 -14.01 2.69
CA ALA A 306 6.45 -14.76 1.61
C ALA A 306 6.32 -16.26 1.87
N LEU A 307 6.24 -17.04 0.82
CA LEU A 307 6.18 -18.50 0.88
C LEU A 307 7.38 -19.11 0.15
N ASP A 308 7.87 -20.21 0.69
CA ASP A 308 8.69 -21.15 -0.07
C ASP A 308 8.07 -22.55 -0.06
N ASN A 309 8.85 -23.57 -0.35
CA ASN A 309 8.38 -24.95 -0.34
C ASN A 309 8.10 -25.51 1.06
N ARG A 310 8.66 -24.93 2.13
CA ARG A 310 8.57 -25.41 3.53
C ARG A 310 7.91 -24.44 4.48
N TYR A 311 8.16 -23.15 4.32
CA TYR A 311 7.84 -22.13 5.31
C TYR A 311 7.00 -20.97 4.75
N LEU A 312 6.22 -20.38 5.64
CA LEU A 312 5.67 -19.04 5.50
C LEU A 312 6.53 -18.10 6.35
N TYR A 313 7.03 -17.06 5.71
CA TYR A 313 7.80 -15.99 6.36
C TYR A 313 6.99 -14.73 6.45
N LEU A 314 7.15 -14.00 7.54
CA LEU A 314 6.50 -12.70 7.72
C LEU A 314 7.34 -11.77 8.61
N THR A 315 7.13 -10.48 8.44
CA THR A 315 7.52 -9.47 9.42
C THR A 315 6.29 -9.15 10.24
N ASP A 316 6.32 -9.43 11.54
CA ASP A 316 5.17 -9.21 12.42
C ASP A 316 4.93 -7.71 12.72
N ASP A 317 3.84 -7.39 13.40
CA ASP A 317 3.44 -6.05 13.78
C ASP A 317 4.41 -5.36 14.75
N LYS A 318 5.31 -6.13 15.37
CA LYS A 318 6.39 -5.65 16.24
C LYS A 318 7.74 -5.52 15.54
N GLY A 319 7.80 -5.86 14.24
CA GLY A 319 9.00 -5.81 13.43
C GLY A 319 9.93 -7.03 13.58
N ALA A 320 9.50 -8.11 14.24
CA ALA A 320 10.25 -9.35 14.24
C ALA A 320 9.95 -10.17 12.97
N ILE A 321 10.98 -10.82 12.43
CA ILE A 321 10.85 -11.73 11.30
C ILE A 321 10.61 -13.14 11.84
N GLN A 322 9.62 -13.84 11.28
CA GLN A 322 9.25 -15.18 11.73
C GLN A 322 9.15 -16.14 10.55
N ALA A 323 9.50 -17.39 10.79
CA ALA A 323 9.19 -18.50 9.92
C ALA A 323 8.18 -19.43 10.61
N LEU A 324 7.16 -19.81 9.86
CA LEU A 324 6.15 -20.74 10.27
C LEU A 324 6.20 -21.96 9.35
N ASP A 325 6.00 -23.13 9.90
CA ASP A 325 5.76 -24.33 9.10
C ASP A 325 4.53 -24.10 8.20
N LYS A 326 4.70 -24.24 6.92
CA LYS A 326 3.68 -23.90 5.93
C LYS A 326 2.42 -24.76 6.05
N ALA A 327 2.55 -26.02 6.46
CA ALA A 327 1.42 -26.95 6.53
C ALA A 327 0.58 -26.76 7.79
N THR A 328 1.21 -26.38 8.91
CA THR A 328 0.56 -26.35 10.24
C THR A 328 0.47 -24.97 10.87
N GLY A 329 1.23 -24.01 10.33
CA GLY A 329 1.41 -22.69 10.94
C GLY A 329 2.21 -22.72 12.25
N ALA A 330 2.88 -23.85 12.59
CA ALA A 330 3.72 -23.91 13.79
C ALA A 330 4.93 -22.99 13.64
N SER A 331 5.30 -22.28 14.72
CA SER A 331 6.50 -21.43 14.72
C SER A 331 7.75 -22.29 14.61
N VAL A 332 8.62 -21.95 13.66
CA VAL A 332 9.92 -22.63 13.45
C VAL A 332 11.02 -21.80 14.10
N TRP A 333 11.12 -20.53 13.77
CA TRP A 333 12.05 -19.60 14.38
C TRP A 333 11.51 -18.16 14.37
N LYS A 334 12.08 -17.34 15.24
CA LYS A 334 11.80 -15.90 15.34
C LYS A 334 13.11 -15.13 15.48
N GLN A 335 13.24 -14.07 14.69
CA GLN A 335 14.35 -13.12 14.73
C GLN A 335 13.84 -11.74 15.09
N ASP A 336 14.18 -11.22 16.27
CA ASP A 336 13.70 -9.95 16.82
C ASP A 336 14.75 -8.83 16.86
N LYS A 337 16.00 -9.11 16.51
CA LYS A 337 17.08 -8.10 16.52
C LYS A 337 16.85 -6.92 15.57
N LEU A 338 15.96 -7.07 14.58
CA LEU A 338 15.57 -6.00 13.66
C LEU A 338 14.25 -5.31 14.06
N ALA A 339 13.60 -5.69 15.15
CA ALA A 339 12.28 -5.17 15.54
C ALA A 339 12.24 -3.64 15.68
N THR A 340 13.30 -3.03 16.21
CA THR A 340 13.41 -1.58 16.35
C THR A 340 13.89 -0.85 15.09
N ARG A 341 14.08 -1.56 13.98
CA ARG A 341 14.60 -1.00 12.73
C ARG A 341 13.57 -0.90 11.62
N ALA A 342 12.30 -1.18 11.92
CA ALA A 342 11.18 -1.11 10.97
C ALA A 342 11.43 -1.90 9.66
N PRO A 343 11.70 -3.20 9.71
CA PRO A 343 12.00 -3.99 8.51
C PRO A 343 10.77 -4.14 7.61
N SER A 344 11.02 -4.19 6.31
CA SER A 344 10.02 -4.50 5.28
C SER A 344 9.50 -5.94 5.39
N GLY A 345 8.54 -6.32 4.57
CA GLY A 345 8.20 -7.71 4.33
C GLY A 345 9.40 -8.49 3.76
N PRO A 346 9.50 -9.79 4.07
CA PRO A 346 10.61 -10.61 3.63
C PRO A 346 10.49 -10.97 2.15
N VAL A 347 11.63 -11.09 1.47
CA VAL A 347 11.75 -11.66 0.13
C VAL A 347 12.63 -12.90 0.17
N VAL A 348 12.20 -13.98 -0.48
CA VAL A 348 12.98 -15.21 -0.59
C VAL A 348 13.86 -15.15 -1.83
N VAL A 349 15.18 -15.23 -1.65
CA VAL A 349 16.15 -15.29 -2.75
C VAL A 349 17.16 -16.41 -2.46
N GLY A 350 17.14 -17.45 -3.26
CA GLY A 350 17.98 -18.63 -3.02
C GLY A 350 17.79 -19.21 -1.63
N ASP A 351 18.85 -19.37 -0.88
CA ASP A 351 18.84 -19.93 0.50
C ASP A 351 18.61 -18.89 1.59
N TYR A 352 18.36 -17.64 1.21
CA TYR A 352 18.29 -16.53 2.13
C TYR A 352 16.95 -15.79 2.08
N LEU A 353 16.66 -15.07 3.17
CA LEU A 353 15.64 -14.04 3.22
C LEU A 353 16.29 -12.67 3.19
N GLY A 354 15.76 -11.77 2.37
CA GLY A 354 16.10 -10.36 2.39
C GLY A 354 15.01 -9.54 3.07
N VAL A 355 15.37 -8.60 3.93
CA VAL A 355 14.48 -7.54 4.45
C VAL A 355 15.22 -6.21 4.41
N VAL A 356 14.53 -5.15 4.02
CA VAL A 356 15.08 -3.79 3.99
C VAL A 356 14.59 -3.02 5.21
N ASP A 357 15.50 -2.45 5.98
CA ASP A 357 15.12 -1.70 7.19
C ASP A 357 14.81 -0.21 6.92
N GLY A 358 14.43 0.51 7.96
CA GLY A 358 14.04 1.93 7.89
C GLY A 358 15.16 2.89 7.46
N GLU A 359 16.43 2.48 7.57
CA GLU A 359 17.61 3.21 7.09
C GLU A 359 18.17 2.66 5.79
N GLY A 360 17.42 1.78 5.09
CA GLY A 360 17.81 1.27 3.78
C GLY A 360 18.91 0.22 3.81
N TYR A 361 19.12 -0.46 4.93
CA TYR A 361 19.98 -1.63 4.95
C TYR A 361 19.20 -2.86 4.50
N LEU A 362 19.69 -3.56 3.48
CA LEU A 362 19.24 -4.90 3.16
C LEU A 362 19.95 -5.88 4.11
N HIS A 363 19.19 -6.52 4.98
CA HIS A 363 19.65 -7.60 5.86
C HIS A 363 19.34 -8.94 5.26
N LEU A 364 20.28 -9.88 5.35
CA LEU A 364 20.14 -11.25 4.93
C LEU A 364 20.01 -12.18 6.13
N LEU A 365 19.01 -13.06 6.09
CA LEU A 365 18.77 -14.07 7.11
C LEU A 365 18.87 -15.47 6.47
N ASP A 366 19.43 -16.42 7.20
CA ASP A 366 19.34 -17.85 6.86
C ASP A 366 17.89 -18.31 7.00
N ARG A 367 17.36 -19.00 5.98
CA ARG A 367 15.96 -19.46 5.98
C ARG A 367 15.67 -20.54 7.01
N ASN A 368 16.69 -21.30 7.44
CA ASN A 368 16.50 -22.45 8.31
C ASN A 368 16.43 -22.06 9.80
N ASP A 369 17.20 -21.05 10.22
CA ASP A 369 17.32 -20.68 11.63
C ASP A 369 17.05 -19.18 11.93
N GLY A 370 16.86 -18.36 10.90
CA GLY A 370 16.63 -16.92 11.03
C GLY A 370 17.87 -16.13 11.45
N GLY A 371 19.04 -16.74 11.45
CA GLY A 371 20.31 -16.07 11.78
C GLY A 371 20.63 -14.95 10.79
N LEU A 372 21.09 -13.79 11.29
CA LEU A 372 21.59 -12.72 10.44
C LEU A 372 22.94 -13.13 9.84
N VAL A 373 23.02 -13.19 8.51
CA VAL A 373 24.17 -13.74 7.77
C VAL A 373 24.84 -12.77 6.81
N GLY A 374 24.21 -11.62 6.56
CA GLY A 374 24.76 -10.60 5.67
C GLY A 374 24.03 -9.27 5.77
N ARG A 375 24.66 -8.24 5.22
CA ARG A 375 24.09 -6.89 5.17
C ARG A 375 24.67 -6.07 4.02
N LEU A 376 23.84 -5.22 3.42
CA LEU A 376 24.24 -4.24 2.41
C LEU A 376 23.61 -2.88 2.74
N ALA A 377 24.40 -1.82 2.79
CA ALA A 377 23.89 -0.45 2.83
C ALA A 377 23.45 -0.02 1.42
N THR A 378 22.31 0.67 1.32
CA THR A 378 21.80 1.21 0.06
C THR A 378 21.64 2.72 0.09
N ASP A 379 20.52 3.30 -0.31
CA ASP A 379 20.32 4.75 -0.40
C ASP A 379 19.92 5.44 0.93
N GLY A 380 19.91 4.70 2.03
CA GLY A 380 19.58 5.25 3.35
C GLY A 380 18.09 5.45 3.59
N LYS A 381 17.21 4.82 2.80
CA LYS A 381 15.76 4.93 2.93
C LYS A 381 15.05 3.58 2.89
N ALA A 382 13.99 3.47 3.69
CA ALA A 382 13.17 2.26 3.75
C ALA A 382 12.60 1.86 2.38
N ALA A 383 12.33 0.58 2.21
CA ALA A 383 11.54 0.11 1.07
C ALA A 383 10.06 0.53 1.24
N LEU A 384 9.44 0.95 0.13
CA LEU A 384 8.03 1.33 0.07
C LEU A 384 7.09 0.15 0.20
N ALA A 385 7.44 -0.92 -0.49
CA ALA A 385 6.71 -2.18 -0.52
C ALA A 385 7.67 -3.33 -0.27
N GLN A 386 7.12 -4.52 -0.09
CA GLN A 386 7.90 -5.76 0.00
C GLN A 386 8.79 -5.89 -1.25
N PRO A 387 10.10 -6.17 -1.09
CA PRO A 387 10.99 -6.43 -2.21
C PRO A 387 10.51 -7.62 -3.05
N VAL A 388 10.84 -7.61 -4.35
CA VAL A 388 10.48 -8.66 -5.30
C VAL A 388 11.72 -9.46 -5.67
N ALA A 389 11.61 -10.78 -5.65
CA ALA A 389 12.69 -11.66 -6.10
C ALA A 389 12.77 -11.74 -7.63
N VAL A 390 13.95 -11.60 -8.19
CA VAL A 390 14.25 -11.77 -9.62
C VAL A 390 15.55 -12.55 -9.75
N ALA A 391 15.47 -13.80 -10.15
CA ALA A 391 16.60 -14.72 -10.16
C ALA A 391 17.32 -14.76 -8.79
N ASP A 392 18.59 -14.39 -8.74
CA ASP A 392 19.45 -14.31 -7.55
C ASP A 392 19.45 -12.92 -6.89
N SER A 393 18.49 -12.07 -7.21
CA SER A 393 18.45 -10.67 -6.79
C SER A 393 17.12 -10.30 -6.14
N ALA A 394 17.17 -9.33 -5.23
CA ALA A 394 16.02 -8.60 -4.72
C ALA A 394 15.92 -7.24 -5.40
N VAL A 395 14.70 -6.84 -5.80
CA VAL A 395 14.41 -5.54 -6.42
C VAL A 395 13.33 -4.83 -5.61
N TRP A 396 13.56 -3.56 -5.27
CA TRP A 396 12.58 -2.75 -4.54
C TRP A 396 12.68 -1.28 -4.90
N GLN A 397 11.65 -0.54 -4.59
CA GLN A 397 11.64 0.92 -4.65
C GLN A 397 11.76 1.49 -3.25
N SER A 398 12.65 2.47 -3.05
CA SER A 398 12.85 3.14 -1.76
C SER A 398 11.96 4.36 -1.59
N LEU A 399 11.81 4.83 -0.34
CA LEU A 399 11.14 6.10 -0.01
C LEU A 399 11.82 7.33 -0.63
N ALA A 400 13.09 7.22 -1.07
CA ALA A 400 13.76 8.28 -1.81
C ALA A 400 13.33 8.35 -3.28
N GLY A 401 12.55 7.38 -3.77
CA GLY A 401 12.17 7.28 -5.17
C GLY A 401 13.21 6.59 -6.03
N ASN A 402 14.10 5.77 -5.46
CA ASN A 402 15.05 4.96 -6.20
C ASN A 402 14.54 3.54 -6.41
N LEU A 403 14.70 3.01 -7.61
CA LEU A 403 14.59 1.58 -7.90
C LEU A 403 15.95 0.95 -7.70
N ILE A 404 16.03 -0.08 -6.86
CA ILE A 404 17.29 -0.69 -6.42
C ILE A 404 17.25 -2.19 -6.68
N SER A 405 18.36 -2.74 -7.20
CA SER A 405 18.59 -4.19 -7.33
C SER A 405 19.85 -4.59 -6.58
N ALA A 406 19.75 -5.66 -5.80
CA ALA A 406 20.90 -6.24 -5.11
C ALA A 406 20.89 -7.76 -5.29
N SER A 407 22.03 -8.32 -5.73
CA SER A 407 22.24 -9.76 -5.79
C SER A 407 22.57 -10.32 -4.40
N ILE A 408 22.15 -11.56 -4.18
CA ILE A 408 22.30 -12.29 -2.90
C ILE A 408 22.93 -13.65 -3.20
N LYS A 409 24.08 -13.91 -2.59
CA LYS A 409 24.86 -15.15 -2.77
C LYS A 409 25.39 -15.69 -1.44
#